data_26f5c13a10aba16cc45479abdc419824
#
_entry.id   26f5c13a10aba16cc45479abdc419824
#
_cell.length_a   1.000
_cell.length_b   1.000
_cell.length_c   1.000
_cell.angle_alpha   90.00
_cell.angle_beta   90.00
_cell.angle_gamma   90.00
#
_symmetry.space_group_name_H-M   'P 1'
#
loop_
_entity.id
_entity.type
_entity.pdbx_description
1 polymer ?
#
loop_
_entity_poly.entity_id
_entity_poly.type
_entity_poly.pdbx_seq_one_letter_code
_entity_poly.pdbx_strand_id
1 'polypeptide(L)'
;MYYTSAGQYETVSVTPPPADAQVRNVILMIGDGMGLEQISCAWVLNHGKLNIDNFPVVGLSRTYCTNSLITDSAAGGTALAVGQKTAIDHVGCSPDGTPLYSILSKARELGKKTGCVTVCHLADATPCDFCCHDECRDNADALIADYLDCGVDFIAGGGRDYFGPKRKDGRDIVEEMKAKGYNYASDEQQLMTAPLPVLGLMSDWNLPVAAERGDLYRHMVSRCLDLLSSESGEKGFVAMLEGSCIDDWLHANRIDLAMEETLDFDRTIGDVLQWAEKDGHTLVVVTADHATGALTLQDGDIAEGRIGVEFGNDGHNGIAVPYFVWGPGAGAFGGTVENCELSNIISSFIK
;
A
#
# COMPACT_ATOMS: atom_id res chain seq x y z
N MET A 1 28.23 0.49 -0.37
CA MET A 1 27.72 0.38 -1.77
C MET A 1 27.35 1.78 -2.24
N TYR A 2 27.63 2.14 -3.50
CA TYR A 2 27.21 3.43 -4.07
C TYR A 2 26.19 3.21 -5.19
N TYR A 3 25.19 4.08 -5.26
CA TYR A 3 24.17 4.08 -6.30
C TYR A 3 23.86 5.52 -6.72
N THR A 4 23.58 5.71 -8.00
CA THR A 4 23.13 6.97 -8.60
C THR A 4 21.90 6.69 -9.44
N SER A 5 20.82 7.41 -9.19
CA SER A 5 19.59 7.25 -9.97
C SER A 5 19.80 7.68 -11.42
N ALA A 6 19.24 6.92 -12.35
CA ALA A 6 19.23 7.28 -13.77
C ALA A 6 18.17 8.32 -14.13
N GLY A 7 17.22 8.60 -13.24
CA GLY A 7 16.12 9.52 -13.48
C GLY A 7 15.75 10.33 -12.25
N GLN A 8 15.50 11.61 -12.49
CA GLN A 8 14.82 12.49 -11.54
C GLN A 8 13.44 12.83 -12.09
N TYR A 9 12.53 13.21 -11.22
CA TYR A 9 11.21 13.71 -11.59
C TYR A 9 10.88 15.00 -10.86
N GLU A 10 10.00 15.79 -11.47
CA GLU A 10 9.48 17.01 -10.85
C GLU A 10 8.44 16.65 -9.80
N THR A 11 8.62 17.18 -8.59
CA THR A 11 7.63 17.01 -7.52
C THR A 11 6.44 17.94 -7.72
N VAL A 12 5.27 17.49 -7.24
CA VAL A 12 4.06 18.32 -7.24
C VAL A 12 4.12 19.37 -6.15
N SER A 13 3.33 20.44 -6.31
CA SER A 13 3.05 21.41 -5.26
C SER A 13 1.54 21.41 -5.03
N VAL A 14 1.10 21.01 -3.85
CA VAL A 14 -0.31 20.91 -3.49
C VAL A 14 -0.59 21.65 -2.18
N THR A 15 -1.82 22.14 -2.05
CA THR A 15 -2.28 22.84 -0.84
C THR A 15 -3.37 22.00 -0.17
N PRO A 16 -3.23 21.65 1.11
CA PRO A 16 -4.27 20.92 1.81
C PRO A 16 -5.57 21.73 1.85
N PRO A 17 -6.75 21.07 1.71
CA PRO A 17 -8.02 21.74 1.89
C PRO A 17 -8.18 22.24 3.34
N PRO A 18 -9.19 23.10 3.64
CA PRO A 18 -9.44 23.54 4.99
C PRO A 18 -9.56 22.38 5.98
N ALA A 19 -8.95 22.52 7.16
CA ALA A 19 -8.87 21.45 8.16
C ALA A 19 -10.25 20.98 8.68
N ASP A 20 -11.27 21.84 8.57
CA ASP A 20 -12.67 21.57 8.94
C ASP A 20 -13.52 21.05 7.76
N ALA A 21 -12.94 20.86 6.58
CA ALA A 21 -13.63 20.21 5.47
C ALA A 21 -14.01 18.78 5.86
N GLN A 22 -15.16 18.33 5.38
CA GLN A 22 -15.65 16.99 5.67
C GLN A 22 -14.79 15.94 4.97
N VAL A 23 -14.32 14.93 5.71
CA VAL A 23 -13.71 13.74 5.15
C VAL A 23 -14.79 12.84 4.55
N ARG A 24 -14.74 12.58 3.26
CA ARG A 24 -15.59 11.63 2.54
C ARG A 24 -14.79 10.42 2.09
N ASN A 25 -13.58 10.64 1.65
CA ASN A 25 -12.70 9.60 1.14
C ASN A 25 -11.49 9.42 2.04
N VAL A 26 -11.01 8.20 2.14
CA VAL A 26 -9.78 7.84 2.87
C VAL A 26 -8.89 7.04 1.95
N ILE A 27 -7.65 7.44 1.81
CA ILE A 27 -6.61 6.71 1.07
C ILE A 27 -5.49 6.38 2.05
N LEU A 28 -5.23 5.09 2.25
CA LEU A 28 -4.07 4.58 2.97
C LEU A 28 -3.06 4.06 1.95
N MET A 29 -1.87 4.65 1.94
CA MET A 29 -0.76 4.24 1.09
C MET A 29 0.31 3.56 1.96
N ILE A 30 0.72 2.35 1.60
CA ILE A 30 1.70 1.56 2.33
C ILE A 30 2.91 1.31 1.42
N GLY A 31 4.08 1.81 1.83
CA GLY A 31 5.36 1.40 1.24
C GLY A 31 5.91 0.26 2.08
N ASP A 32 5.81 -0.98 1.60
CA ASP A 32 6.28 -2.15 2.33
C ASP A 32 7.80 -2.06 2.57
N GLY A 33 8.21 -2.23 3.82
CA GLY A 33 9.61 -2.11 4.22
C GLY A 33 10.21 -0.70 4.18
N MET A 34 9.38 0.33 3.91
CA MET A 34 9.81 1.72 3.70
C MET A 34 10.01 2.49 5.01
N GLY A 35 11.17 2.35 5.64
CA GLY A 35 11.58 3.16 6.79
C GLY A 35 12.07 4.56 6.41
N LEU A 36 12.52 5.32 7.41
CA LEU A 36 13.11 6.66 7.20
C LEU A 36 14.38 6.61 6.35
N GLU A 37 15.10 5.51 6.41
CA GLU A 37 16.34 5.28 5.68
C GLU A 37 16.09 5.24 4.17
N GLN A 38 15.03 4.53 3.74
CA GLN A 38 14.62 4.41 2.35
C GLN A 38 14.17 5.77 1.80
N ILE A 39 13.35 6.48 2.57
CA ILE A 39 12.88 7.84 2.21
C ILE A 39 14.06 8.80 2.11
N SER A 40 15.02 8.74 3.06
CA SER A 40 16.20 9.60 3.05
C SER A 40 17.09 9.35 1.83
N CYS A 41 17.28 8.09 1.45
CA CYS A 41 18.02 7.71 0.25
C CYS A 41 17.30 8.20 -1.01
N ALA A 42 16.00 7.98 -1.11
CA ALA A 42 15.20 8.45 -2.25
C ALA A 42 15.22 9.98 -2.37
N TRP A 43 15.20 10.71 -1.24
CA TRP A 43 15.31 12.16 -1.22
C TRP A 43 16.65 12.66 -1.80
N VAL A 44 17.77 12.04 -1.45
CA VAL A 44 19.07 12.38 -2.05
C VAL A 44 19.08 12.08 -3.54
N LEU A 45 18.55 10.90 -3.94
CA LEU A 45 18.52 10.46 -5.34
C LEU A 45 17.66 11.35 -6.24
N ASN A 46 16.60 11.95 -5.71
CA ASN A 46 15.77 12.93 -6.42
C ASN A 46 16.18 14.39 -6.12
N HIS A 47 17.48 14.62 -5.91
CA HIS A 47 18.08 15.94 -5.76
C HIS A 47 17.48 16.80 -4.63
N GLY A 48 17.12 16.17 -3.52
CA GLY A 48 16.63 16.85 -2.31
C GLY A 48 15.16 17.24 -2.34
N LYS A 49 14.32 16.50 -3.08
CA LYS A 49 12.88 16.73 -3.17
C LYS A 49 12.13 15.42 -3.35
N LEU A 50 11.06 15.25 -2.58
CA LEU A 50 10.07 14.17 -2.75
C LEU A 50 8.64 14.74 -2.71
N ASN A 51 7.69 14.03 -3.28
CA ASN A 51 6.27 14.38 -3.16
C ASN A 51 5.77 14.23 -1.71
N ILE A 52 6.33 13.29 -0.96
CA ILE A 52 6.02 13.09 0.46
C ILE A 52 6.37 14.33 1.31
N ASP A 53 7.23 15.23 0.84
CA ASP A 53 7.55 16.51 1.52
C ASP A 53 6.35 17.47 1.59
N ASN A 54 5.28 17.25 0.80
CA ASN A 54 4.04 18.04 0.84
C ASN A 54 3.17 17.78 2.08
N PHE A 55 3.45 16.73 2.84
CA PHE A 55 2.60 16.36 3.96
C PHE A 55 2.84 17.24 5.20
N PRO A 56 1.81 17.96 5.69
CA PRO A 56 1.99 18.90 6.81
C PRO A 56 2.08 18.21 8.17
N VAL A 57 1.66 16.94 8.28
CA VAL A 57 1.69 16.17 9.52
C VAL A 57 2.56 14.95 9.33
N VAL A 58 3.52 14.78 10.22
CA VAL A 58 4.44 13.63 10.26
C VAL A 58 4.48 13.08 11.67
N GLY A 59 4.54 11.76 11.81
CA GLY A 59 4.70 11.08 13.07
C GLY A 59 5.45 9.76 12.90
N LEU A 60 5.56 8.99 13.97
CA LEU A 60 6.21 7.69 13.99
C LEU A 60 5.24 6.60 14.44
N SER A 61 5.31 5.43 13.82
CA SER A 61 4.50 4.26 14.11
C SER A 61 5.38 3.10 14.59
N ARG A 62 5.04 2.49 15.73
CA ARG A 62 5.71 1.29 16.25
C ARG A 62 5.03 0.05 15.67
N THR A 63 5.83 -0.83 15.07
CA THR A 63 5.33 -1.90 14.20
C THR A 63 5.34 -3.28 14.84
N TYR A 64 5.94 -3.48 16.02
CA TYR A 64 6.03 -4.80 16.67
C TYR A 64 4.68 -5.52 16.74
N CYS A 65 4.69 -6.84 16.68
CA CYS A 65 3.50 -7.69 16.76
C CYS A 65 3.35 -8.37 18.14
N THR A 66 2.31 -9.17 18.36
CA THR A 66 2.00 -9.70 19.71
C THR A 66 3.01 -10.70 20.22
N ASN A 67 3.72 -11.41 19.36
CA ASN A 67 4.69 -12.45 19.71
C ASN A 67 6.14 -12.17 19.26
N SER A 68 6.39 -10.99 18.66
CA SER A 68 7.74 -10.59 18.21
C SER A 68 7.93 -9.07 18.27
N LEU A 69 9.17 -8.66 18.59
CA LEU A 69 9.61 -7.26 18.48
C LEU A 69 9.71 -6.81 17.02
N ILE A 70 10.09 -7.73 16.14
CA ILE A 70 10.20 -7.49 14.69
C ILE A 70 9.00 -8.15 14.04
N THR A 71 8.16 -7.36 13.39
CA THR A 71 6.99 -7.83 12.67
C THR A 71 7.35 -8.36 11.29
N ASP A 72 6.44 -9.13 10.69
CA ASP A 72 6.38 -9.35 9.26
C ASP A 72 5.26 -8.50 8.64
N SER A 73 5.10 -8.53 7.32
CA SER A 73 4.06 -7.77 6.60
C SER A 73 2.66 -8.24 6.99
N ALA A 74 2.47 -9.55 7.26
CA ALA A 74 1.17 -10.10 7.66
C ALA A 74 0.68 -9.47 8.99
N ALA A 75 1.51 -9.47 10.03
CA ALA A 75 1.12 -8.87 11.32
C ALA A 75 1.15 -7.33 11.26
N GLY A 76 2.10 -6.72 10.53
CA GLY A 76 2.21 -5.28 10.37
C GLY A 76 1.05 -4.70 9.57
N GLY A 77 0.75 -5.29 8.41
CA GLY A 77 -0.35 -4.93 7.55
C GLY A 77 -1.71 -5.20 8.19
N THR A 78 -1.89 -6.37 8.88
CA THR A 78 -3.10 -6.64 9.67
C THR A 78 -3.34 -5.54 10.70
N ALA A 79 -2.32 -5.09 11.44
CA ALA A 79 -2.50 -4.03 12.42
C ALA A 79 -2.96 -2.71 11.77
N LEU A 80 -2.47 -2.39 10.57
CA LEU A 80 -2.93 -1.24 9.79
C LEU A 80 -4.34 -1.45 9.19
N ALA A 81 -4.69 -2.67 8.84
CA ALA A 81 -5.98 -3.00 8.25
C ALA A 81 -7.12 -2.99 9.28
N VAL A 82 -6.90 -3.56 10.48
CA VAL A 82 -7.98 -3.85 11.44
C VAL A 82 -7.92 -3.04 12.74
N GLY A 83 -6.82 -2.32 13.00
CA GLY A 83 -6.65 -1.55 14.24
C GLY A 83 -6.35 -2.41 15.47
N GLN A 84 -5.86 -3.63 15.29
CA GLN A 84 -5.47 -4.55 16.35
C GLN A 84 -4.18 -5.28 15.95
N LYS A 85 -3.22 -5.42 16.91
CA LYS A 85 -2.03 -6.24 16.69
C LYS A 85 -2.37 -7.72 16.67
N THR A 86 -1.65 -8.47 15.83
CA THR A 86 -1.75 -9.92 15.74
C THR A 86 -0.38 -10.60 15.88
N ALA A 87 -0.29 -11.90 15.64
CA ALA A 87 0.95 -12.68 15.66
C ALA A 87 1.62 -12.69 14.28
N ILE A 88 2.91 -12.99 14.23
CA ILE A 88 3.66 -13.29 13.00
C ILE A 88 2.86 -14.27 12.13
N ASP A 89 2.93 -14.10 10.80
CA ASP A 89 2.26 -14.90 9.77
C ASP A 89 0.72 -14.74 9.69
N HIS A 90 0.07 -14.13 10.69
CA HIS A 90 -1.39 -13.99 10.75
C HIS A 90 -1.88 -12.86 9.86
N VAL A 91 -2.75 -13.20 8.92
CA VAL A 91 -3.35 -12.30 7.91
C VAL A 91 -4.81 -12.03 8.28
N GLY A 92 -5.18 -10.77 8.51
CA GLY A 92 -6.56 -10.34 8.75
C GLY A 92 -7.26 -11.01 9.94
N CYS A 93 -6.53 -11.67 10.83
CA CYS A 93 -7.08 -12.38 11.98
C CYS A 93 -6.37 -12.03 13.29
N SER A 94 -7.04 -12.27 14.42
CA SER A 94 -6.48 -12.12 15.76
C SER A 94 -5.46 -13.22 16.09
N PRO A 95 -4.70 -13.11 17.21
CA PRO A 95 -3.71 -14.11 17.58
C PRO A 95 -4.27 -15.52 17.84
N ASP A 96 -5.58 -15.67 17.99
CA ASP A 96 -6.27 -16.96 18.14
C ASP A 96 -6.95 -17.43 16.83
N GLY A 97 -6.63 -16.79 15.69
CA GLY A 97 -7.14 -17.14 14.37
C GLY A 97 -8.57 -16.63 14.09
N THR A 98 -9.17 -15.84 14.98
CA THR A 98 -10.50 -15.27 14.72
C THR A 98 -10.41 -14.18 13.62
N PRO A 99 -11.19 -14.27 12.52
CA PRO A 99 -11.22 -13.25 11.49
C PRO A 99 -11.57 -11.86 12.03
N LEU A 100 -10.87 -10.82 11.56
CA LEU A 100 -11.07 -9.44 11.96
C LEU A 100 -11.56 -8.60 10.78
N TYR A 101 -12.31 -7.53 11.06
CA TYR A 101 -12.85 -6.65 10.03
C TYR A 101 -11.88 -5.51 9.72
N SER A 102 -11.45 -5.45 8.47
CA SER A 102 -10.58 -4.38 7.99
C SER A 102 -11.34 -3.06 7.80
N ILE A 103 -10.58 -1.97 7.64
CA ILE A 103 -11.15 -0.65 7.27
C ILE A 103 -11.90 -0.70 5.92
N LEU A 104 -11.52 -1.60 4.98
CA LEU A 104 -12.27 -1.81 3.75
C LEU A 104 -13.61 -2.51 4.02
N SER A 105 -13.63 -3.54 4.88
CA SER A 105 -14.87 -4.20 5.31
C SER A 105 -15.82 -3.21 6.00
N LYS A 106 -15.29 -2.38 6.91
CA LYS A 106 -16.07 -1.31 7.55
C LYS A 106 -16.64 -0.31 6.53
N ALA A 107 -15.83 0.12 5.58
CA ALA A 107 -16.26 1.06 4.54
C ALA A 107 -17.41 0.47 3.71
N ARG A 108 -17.31 -0.79 3.31
CA ARG A 108 -18.35 -1.53 2.59
C ARG A 108 -19.66 -1.60 3.37
N GLU A 109 -19.63 -1.91 4.66
CA GLU A 109 -20.83 -1.94 5.51
C GLU A 109 -21.55 -0.59 5.58
N LEU A 110 -20.79 0.51 5.53
CA LEU A 110 -21.33 1.86 5.46
C LEU A 110 -21.81 2.25 4.04
N GLY A 111 -21.62 1.35 3.07
CA GLY A 111 -22.01 1.53 1.68
C GLY A 111 -21.09 2.49 0.92
N LYS A 112 -19.83 2.65 1.37
CA LYS A 112 -18.77 3.31 0.63
C LYS A 112 -18.21 2.37 -0.43
N LYS A 113 -17.59 2.92 -1.46
CA LYS A 113 -16.79 2.15 -2.40
C LYS A 113 -15.42 1.79 -1.82
N THR A 114 -14.84 0.69 -2.29
CA THR A 114 -13.57 0.19 -1.73
C THR A 114 -12.60 -0.24 -2.81
N GLY A 115 -11.30 0.01 -2.57
CA GLY A 115 -10.22 -0.34 -3.48
C GLY A 115 -9.01 -0.94 -2.78
N CYS A 116 -8.36 -1.90 -3.47
CA CYS A 116 -7.10 -2.50 -3.06
C CYS A 116 -6.21 -2.62 -4.30
N VAL A 117 -5.09 -1.89 -4.31
CA VAL A 117 -4.14 -1.85 -5.44
C VAL A 117 -2.73 -2.07 -4.93
N THR A 118 -2.01 -2.99 -5.56
CA THR A 118 -0.63 -3.33 -5.18
C THR A 118 0.26 -3.56 -6.40
N VAL A 119 1.57 -3.52 -6.22
CA VAL A 119 2.55 -3.92 -7.23
C VAL A 119 3.02 -5.37 -7.08
N CYS A 120 2.77 -6.02 -5.92
CA CYS A 120 3.01 -7.46 -5.76
C CYS A 120 1.85 -8.31 -6.28
N HIS A 121 1.96 -9.61 -6.09
CA HIS A 121 0.85 -10.52 -6.31
C HIS A 121 -0.21 -10.39 -5.20
N LEU A 122 -1.47 -10.51 -5.56
CA LEU A 122 -2.60 -10.38 -4.62
C LEU A 122 -2.70 -11.51 -3.57
N ALA A 123 -1.83 -12.52 -3.64
CA ALA A 123 -1.66 -13.54 -2.60
C ALA A 123 -0.62 -13.15 -1.54
N ASP A 124 0.01 -11.98 -1.66
CA ASP A 124 0.93 -11.47 -0.65
C ASP A 124 0.17 -10.96 0.58
N ALA A 125 0.89 -10.83 1.69
CA ALA A 125 0.31 -10.53 2.99
C ALA A 125 -0.47 -9.21 3.00
N THR A 126 0.14 -8.10 2.60
CA THR A 126 -0.47 -6.77 2.75
C THR A 126 -1.81 -6.63 2.03
N PRO A 127 -1.99 -6.97 0.73
CA PRO A 127 -3.31 -6.93 0.12
C PRO A 127 -4.30 -7.92 0.77
N CYS A 128 -3.80 -9.09 1.23
CA CYS A 128 -4.63 -10.07 1.93
C CYS A 128 -5.10 -9.58 3.29
N ASP A 129 -4.31 -8.81 4.05
CA ASP A 129 -4.67 -8.26 5.37
C ASP A 129 -5.94 -7.40 5.33
N PHE A 130 -6.22 -6.80 4.17
CA PHE A 130 -7.40 -5.98 3.95
C PHE A 130 -8.59 -6.74 3.39
N CYS A 131 -8.37 -7.93 2.82
CA CYS A 131 -9.35 -8.67 2.03
C CYS A 131 -9.62 -10.10 2.52
N CYS A 132 -8.69 -10.73 3.24
CA CYS A 132 -8.63 -12.17 3.51
C CYS A 132 -8.32 -12.45 4.99
N HIS A 133 -8.39 -13.75 5.38
CA HIS A 133 -8.15 -14.19 6.75
C HIS A 133 -7.47 -15.56 6.78
N ASP A 134 -6.28 -15.68 7.35
CA ASP A 134 -5.63 -16.97 7.62
C ASP A 134 -4.59 -16.82 8.75
N GLU A 135 -4.33 -17.88 9.51
CA GLU A 135 -3.26 -17.93 10.51
C GLU A 135 -1.86 -18.08 9.86
N CYS A 136 -1.78 -18.27 8.54
CA CYS A 136 -0.53 -18.50 7.82
C CYS A 136 -0.55 -17.81 6.46
N ARG A 137 0.28 -16.78 6.29
CA ARG A 137 0.43 -16.04 5.04
C ARG A 137 0.84 -16.91 3.82
N ASP A 138 1.42 -18.08 4.06
CA ASP A 138 1.83 -19.00 3.00
C ASP A 138 0.68 -19.85 2.46
N ASN A 139 -0.51 -19.80 3.06
CA ASN A 139 -1.71 -20.49 2.60
C ASN A 139 -2.37 -19.77 1.40
N ALA A 140 -1.59 -19.51 0.35
CA ALA A 140 -2.02 -18.72 -0.81
C ALA A 140 -3.35 -19.20 -1.42
N ASP A 141 -3.59 -20.52 -1.45
CA ASP A 141 -4.84 -21.08 -1.99
C ASP A 141 -6.07 -20.68 -1.13
N ALA A 142 -5.95 -20.67 0.19
CA ALA A 142 -7.01 -20.22 1.09
C ALA A 142 -7.21 -18.70 0.99
N LEU A 143 -6.13 -17.92 1.09
CA LEU A 143 -6.18 -16.46 1.01
C LEU A 143 -6.84 -15.98 -0.30
N ILE A 144 -6.45 -16.56 -1.44
CA ILE A 144 -7.03 -16.18 -2.74
C ILE A 144 -8.51 -16.59 -2.83
N ALA A 145 -8.93 -17.68 -2.16
CA ALA A 145 -10.35 -18.04 -2.13
C ALA A 145 -11.20 -17.02 -1.35
N ASP A 146 -10.65 -16.36 -0.33
CA ASP A 146 -11.35 -15.35 0.47
C ASP A 146 -11.70 -14.08 -0.33
N TYR A 147 -10.95 -13.78 -1.41
CA TYR A 147 -11.32 -12.66 -2.30
C TYR A 147 -12.73 -12.80 -2.89
N LEU A 148 -13.24 -14.03 -3.00
CA LEU A 148 -14.61 -14.27 -3.46
C LEU A 148 -15.68 -13.62 -2.57
N ASP A 149 -15.39 -13.42 -1.30
CA ASP A 149 -16.32 -12.90 -0.31
C ASP A 149 -15.92 -11.55 0.29
N CYS A 150 -14.73 -11.03 -0.06
CA CYS A 150 -14.23 -9.75 0.45
C CYS A 150 -15.10 -8.56 0.04
N GLY A 151 -15.71 -8.62 -1.16
CA GLY A 151 -16.62 -7.60 -1.68
C GLY A 151 -15.98 -6.24 -1.95
N VAL A 152 -14.66 -6.18 -2.14
CA VAL A 152 -13.93 -4.97 -2.52
C VAL A 152 -14.23 -4.64 -3.98
N ASP A 153 -14.61 -3.40 -4.28
CA ASP A 153 -15.09 -3.00 -5.62
C ASP A 153 -13.98 -2.95 -6.67
N PHE A 154 -12.78 -2.49 -6.30
CA PHE A 154 -11.62 -2.41 -7.20
C PHE A 154 -10.46 -3.19 -6.61
N ILE A 155 -10.05 -4.27 -7.26
CA ILE A 155 -8.92 -5.10 -6.86
C ILE A 155 -7.96 -5.16 -8.03
N ALA A 156 -6.69 -4.74 -7.86
CA ALA A 156 -5.70 -4.81 -8.92
C ALA A 156 -4.29 -5.04 -8.38
N GLY A 157 -3.57 -5.93 -9.07
CA GLY A 157 -2.19 -6.29 -8.73
C GLY A 157 -1.63 -7.33 -9.71
N GLY A 158 -0.58 -8.02 -9.28
CA GLY A 158 -0.06 -9.21 -9.93
C GLY A 158 -0.75 -10.49 -9.44
N GLY A 159 -0.20 -11.66 -9.83
CA GLY A 159 -0.57 -12.95 -9.25
C GLY A 159 -1.59 -13.77 -10.04
N ARG A 160 -1.68 -13.60 -11.36
CA ARG A 160 -2.62 -14.37 -12.20
C ARG A 160 -2.49 -15.89 -12.00
N ASP A 161 -1.28 -16.39 -11.75
CA ASP A 161 -1.05 -17.85 -11.52
C ASP A 161 -1.70 -18.33 -10.23
N TYR A 162 -1.94 -17.47 -9.23
CA TYR A 162 -2.64 -17.81 -8.00
C TYR A 162 -4.17 -17.88 -8.14
N PHE A 163 -4.75 -17.17 -9.12
CA PHE A 163 -6.20 -17.12 -9.33
C PHE A 163 -6.70 -18.15 -10.35
N GLY A 164 -5.83 -18.58 -11.27
CA GLY A 164 -6.20 -19.46 -12.36
C GLY A 164 -6.21 -20.96 -12.00
N PRO A 165 -6.57 -21.82 -12.96
CA PRO A 165 -6.76 -23.27 -12.73
C PRO A 165 -5.46 -24.06 -12.45
N LYS A 166 -4.29 -23.42 -12.46
CA LYS A 166 -3.01 -24.01 -12.05
C LYS A 166 -2.87 -24.19 -10.54
N ARG A 167 -3.82 -23.68 -9.76
CA ARG A 167 -3.86 -23.81 -8.31
C ARG A 167 -3.84 -25.27 -7.87
N LYS A 168 -3.30 -25.53 -6.66
CA LYS A 168 -3.22 -26.90 -6.11
C LYS A 168 -4.60 -27.52 -5.88
N ASP A 169 -5.61 -26.70 -5.55
CA ASP A 169 -7.00 -27.13 -5.35
C ASP A 169 -7.79 -27.32 -6.66
N GLY A 170 -7.20 -26.94 -7.81
CA GLY A 170 -7.79 -27.07 -9.14
C GLY A 170 -8.95 -26.10 -9.43
N ARG A 171 -9.21 -25.12 -8.55
CA ARG A 171 -10.23 -24.07 -8.75
C ARG A 171 -9.73 -23.03 -9.74
N ASP A 172 -10.66 -22.38 -10.41
CA ASP A 172 -10.43 -21.18 -11.22
C ASP A 172 -11.15 -20.00 -10.56
N ILE A 173 -10.43 -19.27 -9.69
CA ILE A 173 -10.99 -18.16 -8.92
C ILE A 173 -11.35 -16.98 -9.84
N VAL A 174 -10.68 -16.82 -10.98
CA VAL A 174 -11.07 -15.81 -11.98
C VAL A 174 -12.50 -16.07 -12.47
N GLU A 175 -12.80 -17.33 -12.85
CA GLU A 175 -14.16 -17.67 -13.31
C GLU A 175 -15.18 -17.58 -12.19
N GLU A 176 -14.81 -17.94 -10.95
CA GLU A 176 -15.70 -17.79 -9.79
C GLU A 176 -15.97 -16.31 -9.46
N MET A 177 -14.97 -15.42 -9.54
CA MET A 177 -15.13 -13.97 -9.39
C MET A 177 -16.04 -13.38 -10.47
N LYS A 178 -15.86 -13.80 -11.73
CA LYS A 178 -16.77 -13.41 -12.84
C LYS A 178 -18.21 -13.85 -12.55
N ALA A 179 -18.41 -15.06 -12.02
CA ALA A 179 -19.74 -15.56 -11.66
C ALA A 179 -20.38 -14.74 -10.52
N LYS A 180 -19.56 -14.08 -9.67
CA LYS A 180 -19.98 -13.12 -8.64
C LYS A 180 -20.17 -11.68 -9.18
N GLY A 181 -19.95 -11.46 -10.46
CA GLY A 181 -20.20 -10.19 -11.14
C GLY A 181 -18.97 -9.30 -11.32
N TYR A 182 -17.77 -9.77 -10.98
CA TYR A 182 -16.56 -9.01 -11.23
C TYR A 182 -16.21 -8.98 -12.74
N ASN A 183 -15.84 -7.80 -13.21
CA ASN A 183 -15.23 -7.62 -14.51
C ASN A 183 -13.75 -7.94 -14.42
N TYR A 184 -13.29 -8.91 -15.22
CA TYR A 184 -11.89 -9.32 -15.21
C TYR A 184 -11.09 -8.54 -16.24
N ALA A 185 -9.94 -8.02 -15.83
CA ALA A 185 -8.97 -7.36 -16.68
C ALA A 185 -7.60 -8.06 -16.55
N SER A 186 -7.02 -8.48 -17.68
CA SER A 186 -5.73 -9.17 -17.74
C SER A 186 -4.58 -8.29 -18.23
N ASP A 187 -4.90 -7.07 -18.62
CA ASP A 187 -3.97 -6.05 -19.10
C ASP A 187 -4.49 -4.64 -18.80
N GLU A 188 -3.60 -3.66 -18.94
CA GLU A 188 -3.91 -2.26 -18.68
C GLU A 188 -5.08 -1.74 -19.52
N GLN A 189 -5.15 -2.05 -20.81
CA GLN A 189 -6.20 -1.55 -21.70
C GLN A 189 -7.59 -2.02 -21.22
N GLN A 190 -7.71 -3.28 -20.81
CA GLN A 190 -8.94 -3.83 -20.24
C GLN A 190 -9.27 -3.17 -18.90
N LEU A 191 -8.26 -2.99 -18.01
CA LEU A 191 -8.48 -2.35 -16.72
C LEU A 191 -8.99 -0.92 -16.86
N MET A 192 -8.43 -0.16 -17.79
CA MET A 192 -8.83 1.25 -18.03
C MET A 192 -10.26 1.39 -18.53
N THR A 193 -10.89 0.31 -19.03
CA THR A 193 -12.26 0.33 -19.56
C THR A 193 -13.26 -0.47 -18.72
N ALA A 194 -12.80 -1.36 -17.84
CA ALA A 194 -13.66 -2.20 -17.01
C ALA A 194 -14.47 -1.37 -16.00
N PRO A 195 -15.79 -1.64 -15.84
CA PRO A 195 -16.59 -1.05 -14.76
C PRO A 195 -16.42 -1.80 -13.44
N LEU A 196 -16.86 -1.21 -12.31
CA LEU A 196 -16.91 -1.88 -11.02
C LEU A 196 -18.01 -2.96 -10.94
N PRO A 197 -17.87 -4.01 -10.15
CA PRO A 197 -16.62 -4.37 -9.50
C PRO A 197 -15.61 -4.96 -10.49
N VAL A 198 -14.32 -4.74 -10.26
CA VAL A 198 -13.25 -5.19 -11.17
C VAL A 198 -12.15 -5.96 -10.44
N LEU A 199 -11.68 -7.04 -11.06
CA LEU A 199 -10.47 -7.78 -10.72
C LEU A 199 -9.45 -7.60 -11.84
N GLY A 200 -8.36 -6.88 -11.57
CA GLY A 200 -7.25 -6.64 -12.48
C GLY A 200 -6.02 -7.49 -12.11
N LEU A 201 -5.63 -8.44 -12.95
CA LEU A 201 -4.43 -9.26 -12.76
C LEU A 201 -3.42 -8.96 -13.87
N MET A 202 -2.52 -8.01 -13.60
CA MET A 202 -1.66 -7.39 -14.61
C MET A 202 -0.43 -8.23 -14.96
N SER A 203 -0.08 -9.24 -14.14
CA SER A 203 1.06 -10.14 -14.35
C SER A 203 0.80 -11.51 -13.74
N ASP A 204 1.61 -12.52 -14.10
CA ASP A 204 1.49 -13.87 -13.55
C ASP A 204 2.01 -13.94 -12.10
N TRP A 205 3.00 -13.12 -11.75
CA TRP A 205 3.61 -12.94 -10.43
C TRP A 205 3.52 -11.47 -10.00
N ASN A 206 4.52 -10.90 -9.32
CA ASN A 206 4.59 -9.45 -9.07
C ASN A 206 4.59 -8.67 -10.39
N LEU A 207 4.19 -7.41 -10.37
CA LEU A 207 4.39 -6.55 -11.52
C LEU A 207 5.89 -6.49 -11.86
N PRO A 208 6.26 -6.24 -13.12
CA PRO A 208 7.67 -5.98 -13.46
C PRO A 208 8.27 -4.86 -12.59
N VAL A 209 9.59 -4.84 -12.43
CA VAL A 209 10.30 -3.78 -11.72
C VAL A 209 9.93 -2.39 -12.27
N ALA A 210 10.03 -1.35 -11.45
CA ALA A 210 9.57 0.00 -11.77
C ALA A 210 10.04 0.49 -13.15
N ALA A 211 11.31 0.26 -13.50
CA ALA A 211 11.88 0.64 -14.79
C ALA A 211 11.24 -0.08 -16.01
N GLU A 212 10.73 -1.29 -15.82
CA GLU A 212 10.12 -2.10 -16.89
C GLU A 212 8.60 -1.89 -16.98
N ARG A 213 7.92 -1.71 -15.84
CA ARG A 213 6.44 -1.49 -15.81
C ARG A 213 6.05 -0.09 -16.22
N GLY A 214 6.98 0.87 -16.23
CA GLY A 214 6.70 2.27 -16.56
C GLY A 214 5.61 2.84 -15.65
N ASP A 215 4.59 3.48 -16.23
CA ASP A 215 3.51 4.14 -15.47
C ASP A 215 2.35 3.20 -15.09
N LEU A 216 2.45 1.88 -15.31
CA LEU A 216 1.34 0.94 -15.09
C LEU A 216 0.74 1.06 -13.68
N TYR A 217 1.57 1.08 -12.62
CA TYR A 217 1.08 1.20 -11.25
C TYR A 217 0.32 2.52 -11.03
N ARG A 218 0.87 3.62 -11.49
CA ARG A 218 0.23 4.95 -11.44
C ARG A 218 -1.11 4.98 -12.18
N HIS A 219 -1.18 4.34 -13.34
CA HIS A 219 -2.43 4.20 -14.10
C HIS A 219 -3.47 3.34 -13.36
N MET A 220 -3.05 2.22 -12.74
CA MET A 220 -3.92 1.40 -11.89
C MET A 220 -4.51 2.21 -10.74
N VAL A 221 -3.68 2.99 -10.04
CA VAL A 221 -4.09 3.87 -8.93
C VAL A 221 -5.04 4.97 -9.43
N SER A 222 -4.68 5.69 -10.48
CA SER A 222 -5.54 6.73 -11.05
C SER A 222 -6.91 6.18 -11.44
N ARG A 223 -6.94 5.03 -12.13
CA ARG A 223 -8.19 4.36 -12.52
C ARG A 223 -9.03 3.95 -11.31
N CYS A 224 -8.39 3.42 -10.26
CA CYS A 224 -9.05 3.08 -9.00
C CYS A 224 -9.75 4.31 -8.41
N LEU A 225 -9.04 5.40 -8.21
CA LEU A 225 -9.56 6.61 -7.60
C LEU A 225 -10.71 7.23 -8.42
N ASP A 226 -10.56 7.30 -9.74
CA ASP A 226 -11.57 7.86 -10.63
C ASP A 226 -12.87 7.04 -10.60
N LEU A 227 -12.78 5.71 -10.66
CA LEU A 227 -13.96 4.84 -10.59
C LEU A 227 -14.64 4.88 -9.22
N LEU A 228 -13.86 4.75 -8.14
CA LEU A 228 -14.42 4.79 -6.79
C LEU A 228 -15.11 6.13 -6.53
N SER A 229 -14.49 7.23 -6.93
CA SER A 229 -15.07 8.57 -6.77
C SER A 229 -16.36 8.73 -7.58
N SER A 230 -16.35 8.34 -8.86
CA SER A 230 -17.50 8.51 -9.73
C SER A 230 -18.73 7.67 -9.33
N GLU A 231 -18.49 6.51 -8.68
CA GLU A 231 -19.56 5.57 -8.32
C GLU A 231 -19.96 5.60 -6.83
N SER A 232 -19.20 6.30 -5.97
CA SER A 232 -19.49 6.35 -4.53
C SER A 232 -20.52 7.40 -4.13
N GLY A 233 -20.79 8.40 -4.98
CA GLY A 233 -21.68 9.51 -4.67
C GLY A 233 -21.23 10.28 -3.42
N GLU A 234 -22.18 10.65 -2.55
CA GLU A 234 -21.90 11.39 -1.33
C GLU A 234 -21.25 10.54 -0.22
N LYS A 235 -21.32 9.21 -0.32
CA LYS A 235 -20.75 8.30 0.69
C LYS A 235 -19.23 8.29 0.64
N GLY A 236 -18.64 8.47 -0.54
CA GLY A 236 -17.20 8.42 -0.76
C GLY A 236 -16.66 6.98 -0.73
N PHE A 237 -15.34 6.86 -0.62
CA PHE A 237 -14.65 5.57 -0.71
C PHE A 237 -13.51 5.45 0.29
N VAL A 238 -12.99 4.21 0.41
CA VAL A 238 -11.74 3.89 1.10
C VAL A 238 -10.87 3.06 0.16
N ALA A 239 -9.60 3.45 0.00
CA ALA A 239 -8.64 2.73 -0.82
C ALA A 239 -7.36 2.42 -0.04
N MET A 240 -6.84 1.21 -0.19
CA MET A 240 -5.48 0.82 0.16
C MET A 240 -4.66 0.73 -1.12
N LEU A 241 -3.53 1.41 -1.14
CA LEU A 241 -2.61 1.49 -2.28
C LEU A 241 -1.20 1.12 -1.80
N GLU A 242 -0.57 0.15 -2.41
CA GLU A 242 0.68 -0.39 -1.90
C GLU A 242 1.82 -0.36 -2.91
N GLY A 243 2.98 0.13 -2.45
CA GLY A 243 4.28 -0.03 -3.09
C GLY A 243 5.06 -1.16 -2.44
N SER A 244 4.69 -2.40 -2.71
CA SER A 244 5.16 -3.60 -2.01
C SER A 244 6.59 -4.00 -2.34
N CYS A 245 7.02 -3.87 -3.60
CA CYS A 245 8.32 -4.41 -4.01
C CYS A 245 9.54 -3.63 -3.50
N ILE A 246 9.35 -2.57 -2.71
CA ILE A 246 10.45 -1.93 -1.98
C ILE A 246 11.10 -2.95 -1.05
N ASP A 247 10.27 -3.70 -0.30
CA ASP A 247 10.71 -4.72 0.65
C ASP A 247 11.44 -5.89 -0.03
N ASP A 248 10.89 -6.45 -1.12
CA ASP A 248 11.50 -7.53 -1.89
C ASP A 248 12.97 -7.24 -2.24
N TRP A 249 13.24 -6.02 -2.71
CA TRP A 249 14.58 -5.63 -3.11
C TRP A 249 15.49 -5.27 -1.94
N LEU A 250 14.93 -4.84 -0.80
CA LEU A 250 15.69 -4.65 0.43
C LEU A 250 16.13 -6.00 1.00
N HIS A 251 15.29 -7.04 0.98
CA HIS A 251 15.66 -8.41 1.33
C HIS A 251 16.79 -8.96 0.45
N ALA A 252 16.80 -8.60 -0.81
CA ALA A 252 17.86 -8.96 -1.74
C ALA A 252 19.12 -8.07 -1.64
N ASN A 253 19.12 -7.05 -0.74
CA ASN A 253 20.16 -6.01 -0.62
C ASN A 253 20.47 -5.32 -1.97
N ARG A 254 19.44 -5.16 -2.82
CA ARG A 254 19.49 -4.51 -4.14
C ARG A 254 19.03 -3.06 -4.01
N ILE A 255 19.96 -2.19 -3.57
CA ILE A 255 19.66 -0.75 -3.38
C ILE A 255 19.17 -0.07 -4.65
N ASP A 256 19.66 -0.46 -5.81
CA ASP A 256 19.26 0.06 -7.10
C ASP A 256 17.75 -0.16 -7.34
N LEU A 257 17.27 -1.38 -7.22
CA LEU A 257 15.87 -1.72 -7.45
C LEU A 257 14.97 -1.20 -6.33
N ALA A 258 15.38 -1.32 -5.06
CA ALA A 258 14.62 -0.78 -3.93
C ALA A 258 14.38 0.73 -4.04
N MET A 259 15.37 1.47 -4.52
CA MET A 259 15.23 2.92 -4.72
C MET A 259 14.38 3.27 -5.94
N GLU A 260 14.45 2.49 -7.02
CA GLU A 260 13.55 2.68 -8.17
C GLU A 260 12.08 2.46 -7.75
N GLU A 261 11.78 1.43 -6.94
CA GLU A 261 10.45 1.19 -6.38
C GLU A 261 10.01 2.32 -5.44
N THR A 262 10.90 2.79 -4.55
CA THR A 262 10.60 3.89 -3.62
C THR A 262 10.30 5.19 -4.37
N LEU A 263 11.06 5.50 -5.42
CA LEU A 263 10.85 6.68 -6.26
C LEU A 263 9.56 6.57 -7.10
N ASP A 264 9.20 5.36 -7.57
CA ASP A 264 7.94 5.12 -8.28
C ASP A 264 6.73 5.25 -7.34
N PHE A 265 6.87 4.77 -6.10
CA PHE A 265 5.85 4.96 -5.07
C PHE A 265 5.67 6.44 -4.71
N ASP A 266 6.76 7.22 -4.58
CA ASP A 266 6.68 8.66 -4.33
C ASP A 266 6.07 9.44 -5.52
N ARG A 267 6.32 9.05 -6.77
CA ARG A 267 5.60 9.60 -7.93
C ARG A 267 4.10 9.33 -7.83
N THR A 268 3.73 8.11 -7.43
CA THR A 268 2.33 7.74 -7.20
C THR A 268 1.69 8.57 -6.07
N ILE A 269 2.43 8.83 -4.98
CA ILE A 269 2.01 9.76 -3.92
C ILE A 269 1.70 11.14 -4.52
N GLY A 270 2.54 11.64 -5.41
CA GLY A 270 2.32 12.91 -6.10
C GLY A 270 1.01 12.94 -6.89
N ASP A 271 0.72 11.90 -7.65
CA ASP A 271 -0.54 11.78 -8.41
C ASP A 271 -1.77 11.73 -7.48
N VAL A 272 -1.67 10.96 -6.39
CA VAL A 272 -2.73 10.87 -5.37
C VAL A 272 -2.99 12.22 -4.71
N LEU A 273 -1.94 12.97 -4.36
CA LEU A 273 -2.07 14.30 -3.76
C LEU A 273 -2.73 15.30 -4.71
N GLN A 274 -2.34 15.31 -5.99
CA GLN A 274 -2.99 16.17 -7.00
C GLN A 274 -4.47 15.81 -7.20
N TRP A 275 -4.77 14.52 -7.19
CA TRP A 275 -6.15 14.03 -7.26
C TRP A 275 -6.94 14.46 -6.02
N ALA A 276 -6.38 14.26 -4.82
CA ALA A 276 -7.01 14.59 -3.54
C ALA A 276 -7.22 16.12 -3.36
N GLU A 277 -6.29 16.95 -3.84
CA GLU A 277 -6.44 18.41 -3.86
C GLU A 277 -7.66 18.84 -4.67
N LYS A 278 -7.86 18.26 -5.85
CA LYS A 278 -9.02 18.56 -6.71
C LYS A 278 -10.34 18.09 -6.08
N ASP A 279 -10.33 16.95 -5.40
CA ASP A 279 -11.51 16.43 -4.70
C ASP A 279 -11.88 17.26 -3.45
N GLY A 280 -10.89 17.69 -2.67
CA GLY A 280 -11.07 18.56 -1.49
C GLY A 280 -11.67 17.88 -0.25
N HIS A 281 -11.99 16.58 -0.30
CA HIS A 281 -12.65 15.82 0.77
C HIS A 281 -11.91 14.52 1.14
N THR A 282 -10.68 14.39 0.69
CA THR A 282 -9.89 13.16 0.81
C THR A 282 -8.80 13.30 1.87
N LEU A 283 -8.82 12.40 2.85
CA LEU A 283 -7.73 12.18 3.80
C LEU A 283 -6.75 11.19 3.18
N VAL A 284 -5.48 11.56 3.07
CA VAL A 284 -4.39 10.71 2.59
C VAL A 284 -3.43 10.43 3.73
N VAL A 285 -3.16 9.15 3.98
CA VAL A 285 -2.18 8.67 4.95
C VAL A 285 -1.16 7.81 4.23
N VAL A 286 0.12 8.12 4.37
CA VAL A 286 1.24 7.30 3.86
C VAL A 286 2.01 6.76 5.04
N THR A 287 2.33 5.47 5.04
CA THR A 287 3.14 4.82 6.09
C THR A 287 3.85 3.58 5.52
N ALA A 288 4.53 2.85 6.38
CA ALA A 288 5.05 1.52 6.12
C ALA A 288 4.51 0.54 7.17
N ASP A 289 4.51 -0.73 6.88
CA ASP A 289 4.17 -1.81 7.80
C ASP A 289 5.35 -2.17 8.71
N HIS A 290 6.58 -2.08 8.21
CA HIS A 290 7.86 -2.19 8.91
C HIS A 290 8.98 -1.48 8.12
N ALA A 291 10.22 -1.60 8.58
CA ALA A 291 11.42 -1.23 7.85
C ALA A 291 12.29 -2.47 7.60
N THR A 292 13.00 -2.50 6.45
CA THR A 292 13.76 -3.67 5.98
C THR A 292 15.20 -3.31 5.63
N GLY A 293 16.11 -4.31 5.75
CA GLY A 293 17.51 -4.22 5.35
C GLY A 293 18.42 -3.52 6.36
N ALA A 294 17.87 -2.92 7.43
CA ALA A 294 18.63 -2.08 8.38
C ALA A 294 19.60 -1.14 7.64
N LEU A 295 19.06 -0.47 6.60
CA LEU A 295 19.82 0.38 5.69
C LEU A 295 20.43 1.58 6.46
N THR A 296 21.65 1.94 6.15
CA THR A 296 22.28 3.16 6.65
C THR A 296 22.81 4.00 5.51
N LEU A 297 22.40 5.28 5.46
CA LEU A 297 22.94 6.26 4.54
C LEU A 297 24.23 6.84 5.14
N GLN A 298 25.40 6.51 4.58
CA GLN A 298 26.71 6.87 5.13
C GLN A 298 27.42 7.99 4.36
N ASP A 299 27.12 8.11 3.07
CA ASP A 299 27.72 9.10 2.19
C ASP A 299 26.73 9.44 1.07
N GLY A 300 26.95 10.54 0.37
CA GLY A 300 26.12 10.91 -0.79
C GLY A 300 26.44 12.29 -1.31
N ASP A 301 25.78 12.62 -2.43
CA ASP A 301 25.82 13.95 -3.05
C ASP A 301 24.43 14.26 -3.62
N ILE A 302 23.78 15.26 -3.06
CA ILE A 302 22.42 15.66 -3.46
C ILE A 302 22.43 16.22 -4.89
N ALA A 303 23.47 16.98 -5.25
CA ALA A 303 23.56 17.58 -6.59
C ALA A 303 23.82 16.53 -7.69
N GLU A 304 24.51 15.45 -7.35
CA GLU A 304 24.75 14.30 -8.24
C GLU A 304 23.64 13.26 -8.19
N GLY A 305 22.70 13.34 -7.22
CA GLY A 305 21.72 12.27 -6.97
C GLY A 305 22.39 10.94 -6.62
N ARG A 306 23.44 10.96 -5.78
CA ARG A 306 24.26 9.80 -5.43
C ARG A 306 24.20 9.51 -3.95
N ILE A 307 24.04 8.22 -3.60
CA ILE A 307 24.06 7.72 -2.22
C ILE A 307 25.16 6.70 -2.02
N GLY A 308 25.71 6.66 -0.79
CA GLY A 308 26.57 5.61 -0.29
C GLY A 308 25.91 4.95 0.90
N VAL A 309 25.60 3.66 0.81
CA VAL A 309 24.82 2.93 1.81
C VAL A 309 25.46 1.63 2.24
N GLU A 310 25.07 1.17 3.42
CA GLU A 310 25.34 -0.18 3.93
C GLU A 310 24.04 -0.81 4.43
N PHE A 311 23.90 -2.12 4.18
CA PHE A 311 22.84 -2.94 4.74
C PHE A 311 23.34 -3.61 6.02
N GLY A 312 22.56 -3.53 7.09
CA GLY A 312 22.86 -4.19 8.36
C GLY A 312 22.45 -5.66 8.38
N ASN A 313 21.42 -6.00 7.60
CA ASN A 313 20.90 -7.37 7.43
C ASN A 313 20.12 -7.47 6.10
N ASP A 314 19.50 -8.63 5.88
CA ASP A 314 18.59 -8.93 4.76
C ASP A 314 17.13 -9.17 5.22
N GLY A 315 16.81 -8.80 6.46
CA GLY A 315 15.48 -8.97 7.06
C GLY A 315 14.89 -7.66 7.54
N HIS A 316 13.73 -7.77 8.19
CA HIS A 316 13.07 -6.64 8.83
C HIS A 316 13.84 -6.18 10.07
N ASN A 317 13.52 -4.97 10.53
CA ASN A 317 14.04 -4.43 11.79
C ASN A 317 12.91 -3.81 12.63
N GLY A 318 13.19 -3.61 13.92
CA GLY A 318 12.20 -3.11 14.90
C GLY A 318 12.20 -1.59 15.08
N ILE A 319 12.72 -0.82 14.11
CA ILE A 319 12.72 0.65 14.18
C ILE A 319 11.32 1.15 13.83
N ALA A 320 10.85 2.17 14.54
CA ALA A 320 9.59 2.82 14.24
C ALA A 320 9.63 3.44 12.83
N VAL A 321 8.59 3.22 12.05
CA VAL A 321 8.46 3.77 10.70
C VAL A 321 7.74 5.11 10.72
N PRO A 322 7.97 6.00 9.75
CA PRO A 322 7.25 7.26 9.67
C PRO A 322 5.82 7.05 9.14
N TYR A 323 4.93 7.96 9.52
CA TYR A 323 3.67 8.16 8.81
C TYR A 323 3.49 9.64 8.49
N PHE A 324 2.80 9.88 7.39
CA PHE A 324 2.56 11.21 6.82
C PHE A 324 1.07 11.38 6.56
N VAL A 325 0.52 12.54 6.88
CA VAL A 325 -0.93 12.77 6.73
C VAL A 325 -1.20 14.09 6.02
N TRP A 326 -2.08 14.05 5.03
CA TRP A 326 -2.50 15.20 4.24
C TRP A 326 -4.03 15.22 4.10
N GLY A 327 -4.62 16.39 4.04
CA GLY A 327 -6.03 16.61 3.80
C GLY A 327 -6.86 16.92 5.04
N PRO A 328 -8.19 16.97 4.90
CA PRO A 328 -9.08 17.24 6.03
C PRO A 328 -8.94 16.13 7.08
N GLY A 329 -8.99 16.51 8.34
CA GLY A 329 -8.80 15.57 9.45
C GLY A 329 -7.33 15.29 9.82
N ALA A 330 -6.34 15.76 9.05
CA ALA A 330 -4.92 15.54 9.35
C ALA A 330 -4.50 16.01 10.74
N GLY A 331 -5.14 17.02 11.28
CA GLY A 331 -4.88 17.54 12.65
C GLY A 331 -5.19 16.56 13.79
N ALA A 332 -5.84 15.42 13.52
CA ALA A 332 -6.07 14.37 14.52
C ALA A 332 -4.85 13.45 14.69
N PHE A 333 -3.86 13.57 13.82
CA PHE A 333 -2.65 12.74 13.80
C PHE A 333 -1.46 13.52 14.36
N GLY A 334 -0.45 12.82 14.83
CA GLY A 334 0.81 13.37 15.31
C GLY A 334 1.47 12.52 16.39
N GLY A 335 2.76 12.81 16.66
CA GLY A 335 3.53 12.10 17.68
C GLY A 335 3.92 10.68 17.30
N THR A 336 4.14 9.86 18.33
CA THR A 336 4.50 8.43 18.16
C THR A 336 3.35 7.58 18.66
N VAL A 337 2.84 6.70 17.79
CA VAL A 337 1.70 5.82 18.04
C VAL A 337 2.04 4.36 17.75
N GLU A 338 1.20 3.43 18.17
CA GLU A 338 1.23 2.05 17.67
C GLU A 338 0.60 1.98 16.27
N ASN A 339 1.04 1.06 15.40
CA ASN A 339 0.45 0.91 14.06
C ASN A 339 -1.07 0.63 14.12
N CYS A 340 -1.54 -0.14 15.10
CA CYS A 340 -2.96 -0.36 15.31
C CYS A 340 -3.72 0.90 15.78
N GLU A 341 -3.07 1.80 16.54
CA GLU A 341 -3.65 3.08 16.92
C GLU A 341 -3.76 4.01 15.71
N LEU A 342 -2.75 4.02 14.82
CA LEU A 342 -2.81 4.75 13.56
C LEU A 342 -4.02 4.32 12.74
N SER A 343 -4.25 3.00 12.59
CA SER A 343 -5.43 2.46 11.94
C SER A 343 -6.74 2.88 12.61
N ASN A 344 -6.79 2.88 13.94
CA ASN A 344 -7.98 3.31 14.69
C ASN A 344 -8.30 4.79 14.46
N ILE A 345 -7.28 5.66 14.37
CA ILE A 345 -7.48 7.08 14.01
C ILE A 345 -8.04 7.17 12.59
N ILE A 346 -7.44 6.47 11.61
CA ILE A 346 -7.93 6.41 10.22
C ILE A 346 -9.39 5.95 10.19
N SER A 347 -9.69 4.84 10.86
CA SER A 347 -11.04 4.25 10.94
C SER A 347 -12.08 5.20 11.51
N SER A 348 -11.70 6.15 12.39
CA SER A 348 -12.62 7.15 12.95
C SER A 348 -13.20 8.12 11.91
N PHE A 349 -12.53 8.26 10.77
CA PHE A 349 -12.98 9.07 9.62
C PHE A 349 -13.85 8.29 8.64
N ILE A 350 -13.93 6.98 8.74
CA ILE A 350 -14.78 6.13 7.92
C ILE A 350 -16.18 6.06 8.57
N LYS A 351 -17.07 6.96 8.09
CA LYS A 351 -18.43 7.18 8.63
C LYS A 351 -19.49 7.08 7.53
#